data_8bbcaa0d7f00e4478dbfe7e4dcb076fe
#
_entry.id   8bbcaa0d7f00e4478dbfe7e4dcb076fe
#
_cell.length_a   1.000
_cell.length_b   1.000
_cell.length_c   1.000
_cell.angle_alpha   90.00
_cell.angle_beta   90.00
_cell.angle_gamma   90.00
#
_symmetry.space_group_name_H-M   'P 1'
#
loop_
_entity.id
_entity.type
_entity.pdbx_description
1 polymer ?
#
loop_
_entity_poly.entity_id
_entity_poly.type
_entity_poly.pdbx_seq_one_letter_code
_entity_poly.pdbx_strand_id
1 'polypeptide(L)'
;MKPTLVAGITRTAKLVIDRERTIDFMGENACVYATPMLVRDVEIACRELLLEHLDDGEDSVGTRVELDHTAPTLCGMAVEITVTVVEVKGRAVTLGVEGRDALDTICRGKHHRFVVDVNATKGRLAAKAEKAAKAAVAA
;
A
#
# COMPACT_ATOMS: atom_id res chain seq x y z
N MET A 1 -19.60 -0.49 0.89
CA MET A 1 -18.87 -1.75 0.67
C MET A 1 -19.77 -2.69 -0.13
N LYS A 2 -19.28 -3.14 -1.26
CA LYS A 2 -20.03 -4.08 -2.09
C LYS A 2 -20.00 -5.48 -1.50
N PRO A 3 -21.03 -6.32 -1.75
CA PRO A 3 -21.05 -7.72 -1.26
C PRO A 3 -19.90 -8.57 -1.81
N THR A 4 -19.26 -8.13 -2.88
CA THR A 4 -18.11 -8.81 -3.51
C THR A 4 -16.80 -8.65 -2.72
N LEU A 5 -16.73 -7.73 -1.75
CA LEU A 5 -15.57 -7.59 -0.88
C LEU A 5 -15.56 -8.72 0.16
N VAL A 6 -14.92 -9.81 -0.21
CA VAL A 6 -14.83 -11.04 0.59
C VAL A 6 -13.41 -11.58 0.59
N ALA A 7 -13.08 -12.40 1.57
CA ALA A 7 -11.79 -13.11 1.59
C ALA A 7 -11.61 -13.95 0.31
N GLY A 8 -10.40 -13.95 -0.22
CA GLY A 8 -10.03 -14.70 -1.41
C GLY A 8 -9.93 -13.87 -2.69
N ILE A 9 -10.50 -12.68 -2.75
CA ILE A 9 -10.29 -11.80 -3.91
C ILE A 9 -8.83 -11.36 -3.97
N THR A 10 -8.30 -11.25 -5.19
CA THR A 10 -6.87 -11.02 -5.41
C THR A 10 -6.65 -10.06 -6.60
N ARG A 11 -5.50 -9.42 -6.60
CA ARG A 11 -5.03 -8.56 -7.68
C ARG A 11 -3.52 -8.67 -7.78
N THR A 12 -3.00 -8.68 -9.00
CA THR A 12 -1.56 -8.61 -9.25
C THR A 12 -1.24 -7.30 -9.96
N ALA A 13 -0.41 -6.48 -9.35
CA ALA A 13 0.14 -5.27 -9.95
C ALA A 13 1.50 -5.58 -10.56
N LYS A 14 1.71 -5.12 -11.78
CA LYS A 14 2.99 -5.26 -12.50
C LYS A 14 3.60 -3.89 -12.66
N LEU A 15 4.86 -3.75 -12.28
CA LEU A 15 5.59 -2.49 -12.41
C LEU A 15 7.06 -2.72 -12.73
N VAL A 16 7.67 -1.72 -13.34
CA VAL A 16 9.11 -1.70 -13.59
C VAL A 16 9.73 -0.80 -12.52
N ILE A 17 10.81 -1.26 -11.92
CA ILE A 17 11.52 -0.49 -10.89
C ILE A 17 12.32 0.61 -11.60
N ASP A 18 11.76 1.79 -11.61
CA ASP A 18 12.39 2.99 -12.13
C ASP A 18 13.38 3.58 -11.10
N ARG A 19 14.14 4.59 -11.52
CA ARG A 19 15.15 5.19 -10.66
C ARG A 19 14.56 5.87 -9.42
N GLU A 20 13.37 6.43 -9.51
CA GLU A 20 12.68 7.07 -8.39
C GLU A 20 12.33 6.08 -7.28
N ARG A 21 12.16 4.80 -7.62
CA ARG A 21 11.89 3.73 -6.67
C ARG A 21 13.13 3.18 -6.01
N THR A 22 14.31 3.64 -6.38
CA THR A 22 15.58 3.07 -5.93
C THR A 22 16.29 3.96 -4.92
N ILE A 23 17.19 3.34 -4.17
CA ILE A 23 18.18 4.03 -3.33
C ILE A 23 19.58 3.64 -3.80
N ASP A 24 20.52 4.53 -3.62
CA ASP A 24 21.90 4.39 -4.09
C ASP A 24 22.94 4.51 -2.97
N PHE A 25 22.59 4.08 -1.77
CA PHE A 25 23.45 4.18 -0.57
C PHE A 25 24.84 3.57 -0.79
N MET A 26 24.93 2.56 -1.66
CA MET A 26 26.19 1.86 -1.98
C MET A 26 26.79 2.29 -3.35
N GLY A 27 26.33 3.41 -3.91
CA GLY A 27 26.79 3.94 -5.19
C GLY A 27 25.82 3.70 -6.34
N GLU A 28 26.01 4.40 -7.46
CA GLU A 28 25.11 4.36 -8.62
C GLU A 28 24.92 2.96 -9.23
N ASN A 29 25.96 2.12 -9.17
CA ASN A 29 25.90 0.76 -9.72
C ASN A 29 25.22 -0.23 -8.78
N ALA A 30 24.81 0.20 -7.61
CA ALA A 30 24.15 -0.62 -6.61
C ALA A 30 22.78 -0.06 -6.23
N CYS A 31 22.05 0.48 -7.23
CA CYS A 31 20.69 1.00 -7.06
C CYS A 31 19.70 -0.17 -6.96
N VAL A 32 18.98 -0.22 -5.87
CA VAL A 32 18.00 -1.27 -5.58
C VAL A 32 16.67 -0.68 -5.15
N TYR A 33 15.62 -1.45 -5.36
CA TYR A 33 14.27 -1.11 -4.94
C TYR A 33 14.26 -0.73 -3.46
N ALA A 34 13.91 0.49 -3.16
CA ALA A 34 13.91 1.01 -1.80
C ALA A 34 12.73 0.44 -1.01
N THR A 35 12.97 0.00 0.22
CA THR A 35 11.92 -0.55 1.09
C THR A 35 10.73 0.39 1.27
N PRO A 36 10.88 1.70 1.54
CA PRO A 36 9.71 2.58 1.65
C PRO A 36 8.92 2.71 0.34
N MET A 37 9.58 2.59 -0.81
CA MET A 37 8.89 2.62 -2.10
C MET A 37 8.15 1.32 -2.37
N LEU A 38 8.69 0.18 -1.95
CA LEU A 38 7.99 -1.10 -1.96
C LEU A 38 6.72 -1.02 -1.09
N VAL A 39 6.81 -0.47 0.09
CA VAL A 39 5.65 -0.27 0.98
C VAL A 39 4.59 0.59 0.30
N ARG A 40 4.99 1.68 -0.34
CA ARG A 40 4.08 2.54 -1.09
C ARG A 40 3.38 1.79 -2.22
N ASP A 41 4.12 1.02 -3.01
CA ASP A 41 3.56 0.25 -4.13
C ASP A 41 2.62 -0.85 -3.64
N VAL A 42 2.91 -1.48 -2.52
CA VAL A 42 2.02 -2.44 -1.84
C VAL A 42 0.73 -1.75 -1.39
N GLU A 43 0.82 -0.59 -0.77
CA GLU A 43 -0.33 0.19 -0.33
C GLU A 43 -1.24 0.55 -1.50
N ILE A 44 -0.67 1.01 -2.61
CA ILE A 44 -1.41 1.36 -3.82
C ILE A 44 -2.12 0.13 -4.39
N ALA A 45 -1.42 -1.00 -4.50
CA ALA A 45 -1.99 -2.24 -5.02
C ALA A 45 -3.18 -2.71 -4.17
N CYS A 46 -3.05 -2.67 -2.86
CA CYS A 46 -4.13 -3.02 -1.93
C CYS A 46 -5.32 -2.06 -2.05
N ARG A 47 -5.07 -0.77 -2.08
CA ARG A 47 -6.13 0.24 -2.27
C ARG A 47 -6.89 0.02 -3.56
N GLU A 48 -6.19 -0.22 -4.67
CA GLU A 48 -6.81 -0.45 -5.98
C GLU A 48 -7.69 -1.70 -5.99
N LEU A 49 -7.27 -2.78 -5.34
CA LEU A 49 -8.10 -3.96 -5.17
C LEU A 49 -9.39 -3.62 -4.41
N LEU A 50 -9.28 -2.93 -3.30
CA LEU A 50 -10.45 -2.56 -2.50
C LEU A 50 -11.40 -1.64 -3.26
N LEU A 51 -10.88 -0.66 -4.01
CA LEU A 51 -11.71 0.26 -4.78
C LEU A 51 -12.64 -0.44 -5.77
N GLU A 52 -12.23 -1.58 -6.33
CA GLU A 52 -13.08 -2.38 -7.22
C GLU A 52 -14.33 -2.93 -6.51
N HIS A 53 -14.31 -2.97 -5.17
CA HIS A 53 -15.34 -3.59 -4.33
C HIS A 53 -15.94 -2.60 -3.32
N LEU A 54 -15.74 -1.31 -3.53
CA LEU A 54 -16.31 -0.24 -2.71
C LEU A 54 -17.43 0.48 -3.46
N ASP A 55 -18.32 1.08 -2.70
CA ASP A 55 -19.38 1.93 -3.25
C ASP A 55 -18.85 3.34 -3.53
N ASP A 56 -19.59 4.10 -4.33
CA ASP A 56 -19.28 5.50 -4.59
C ASP A 56 -19.19 6.27 -3.26
N GLY A 57 -18.19 7.14 -3.17
CA GLY A 57 -17.96 7.93 -1.95
C GLY A 57 -17.18 7.20 -0.87
N GLU A 58 -16.81 5.93 -1.09
CA GLU A 58 -15.94 5.18 -0.19
C GLU A 58 -14.51 5.09 -0.71
N ASP A 59 -13.57 5.00 0.21
CA ASP A 59 -12.16 4.71 -0.04
C ASP A 59 -11.62 3.93 1.15
N SER A 60 -10.34 3.71 1.20
CA SER A 60 -9.69 3.08 2.35
C SER A 60 -8.40 3.79 2.70
N VAL A 61 -8.03 3.68 3.97
CA VAL A 61 -6.77 4.21 4.50
C VAL A 61 -5.95 3.07 5.09
N GLY A 62 -4.63 3.15 4.95
CA GLY A 62 -3.72 2.19 5.56
C GLY A 62 -3.63 2.40 7.06
N THR A 63 -3.64 1.31 7.82
CA THR A 63 -3.56 1.34 9.28
C THR A 63 -2.37 0.58 9.84
N ARG A 64 -1.85 -0.40 9.10
CA ARG A 64 -0.71 -1.21 9.53
C ARG A 64 -0.04 -1.87 8.34
N VAL A 65 1.27 -1.98 8.38
CA VAL A 65 2.08 -2.75 7.42
C VAL A 65 3.01 -3.65 8.18
N GLU A 66 3.02 -4.93 7.84
CA GLU A 66 4.03 -5.90 8.25
C GLU A 66 4.60 -6.49 6.98
N LEU A 67 5.82 -6.15 6.65
CA LEU A 67 6.40 -6.56 5.38
C LEU A 67 7.88 -6.91 5.57
N ASP A 68 8.25 -8.11 5.14
CA ASP A 68 9.65 -8.52 5.01
C ASP A 68 10.11 -8.28 3.58
N HIS A 69 11.15 -7.50 3.42
CA HIS A 69 11.81 -7.25 2.14
C HIS A 69 12.99 -8.22 2.03
N THR A 70 12.77 -9.33 1.34
CA THR A 70 13.61 -10.53 1.45
C THR A 70 14.71 -10.66 0.40
N ALA A 71 14.63 -9.92 -0.69
CA ALA A 71 15.65 -9.92 -1.74
C ALA A 71 15.66 -8.58 -2.47
N PRO A 72 16.84 -8.14 -2.96
CA PRO A 72 16.96 -6.89 -3.71
C PRO A 72 16.42 -7.04 -5.13
N THR A 73 15.84 -5.98 -5.66
CA THR A 73 15.47 -5.86 -7.06
C THR A 73 16.22 -4.69 -7.67
N LEU A 74 16.84 -4.90 -8.81
CA LEU A 74 17.64 -3.88 -9.47
C LEU A 74 16.77 -2.90 -10.26
N CYS A 75 17.28 -1.70 -10.44
CA CYS A 75 16.68 -0.71 -11.33
C CYS A 75 16.50 -1.31 -12.72
N GLY A 76 15.32 -1.14 -13.30
CA GLY A 76 14.96 -1.68 -14.61
C GLY A 76 14.32 -3.06 -14.61
N MET A 77 14.38 -3.80 -13.51
CA MET A 77 13.69 -5.09 -13.39
C MET A 77 12.18 -4.89 -13.23
N ALA A 78 11.43 -5.86 -13.73
CA ALA A 78 9.97 -5.91 -13.51
C ALA A 78 9.66 -6.64 -12.21
N VAL A 79 8.62 -6.19 -11.53
CA VAL A 79 8.12 -6.77 -10.28
C VAL A 79 6.62 -7.04 -10.41
N GLU A 80 6.18 -8.15 -9.86
CA GLU A 80 4.77 -8.46 -9.67
C GLU A 80 4.45 -8.47 -8.17
N ILE A 81 3.48 -7.65 -7.77
CA ILE A 81 2.97 -7.60 -6.39
C ILE A 81 1.56 -8.18 -6.42
N THR A 82 1.38 -9.30 -5.75
CA THR A 82 0.08 -9.95 -5.61
C THR A 82 -0.47 -9.68 -4.21
N VAL A 83 -1.68 -9.13 -4.16
CA VAL A 83 -2.38 -8.83 -2.92
C VAL A 83 -3.70 -9.61 -2.89
N THR A 84 -4.02 -10.16 -1.74
CA THR A 84 -5.19 -11.01 -1.54
C THR A 84 -5.90 -10.63 -0.26
N VAL A 85 -7.20 -10.39 -0.31
CA VAL A 85 -7.98 -10.17 0.91
C VAL A 85 -8.04 -11.49 1.69
N VAL A 86 -7.57 -11.45 2.93
CA VAL A 86 -7.58 -12.63 3.82
C VAL A 86 -8.66 -12.55 4.89
N GLU A 87 -9.08 -11.35 5.27
CA GLU A 87 -10.13 -11.14 6.26
C GLU A 87 -10.83 -9.81 6.02
N VAL A 88 -12.15 -9.83 6.15
CA VAL A 88 -13.00 -8.62 6.20
C VAL A 88 -13.78 -8.67 7.50
N LYS A 89 -13.56 -7.67 8.37
CA LYS A 89 -14.21 -7.58 9.67
C LYS A 89 -14.81 -6.20 9.85
N GLY A 90 -16.09 -6.05 9.53
CA GLY A 90 -16.71 -4.75 9.42
C GLY A 90 -16.02 -3.91 8.33
N ARG A 91 -15.47 -2.77 8.70
CA ARG A 91 -14.73 -1.89 7.79
C ARG A 91 -13.21 -2.16 7.78
N ALA A 92 -12.74 -3.06 8.62
CA ALA A 92 -11.34 -3.43 8.68
C ALA A 92 -11.06 -4.58 7.71
N VAL A 93 -10.07 -4.40 6.85
CA VAL A 93 -9.68 -5.37 5.83
C VAL A 93 -8.20 -5.71 6.00
N THR A 94 -7.90 -7.00 6.07
CA THR A 94 -6.53 -7.50 6.10
C THR A 94 -6.21 -8.14 4.75
N LEU A 95 -5.09 -7.76 4.17
CA LEU A 95 -4.61 -8.29 2.89
C LEU A 95 -3.27 -8.99 3.08
N GLY A 96 -3.13 -10.16 2.48
CA GLY A 96 -1.85 -10.83 2.32
C GLY A 96 -1.11 -10.25 1.12
N VAL A 97 0.21 -10.18 1.20
CA VAL A 97 1.06 -9.58 0.17
C VAL A 97 2.20 -10.52 -0.17
N GLU A 98 2.45 -10.69 -1.45
CA GLU A 98 3.64 -11.37 -1.97
C GLU A 98 4.13 -10.59 -3.20
N GLY A 99 5.43 -10.31 -3.23
CA GLY A 99 6.08 -9.68 -4.38
C GLY A 99 7.20 -10.54 -4.91
N ARG A 100 7.39 -10.51 -6.21
CA ARG A 100 8.47 -11.24 -6.87
C ARG A 100 8.99 -10.51 -8.09
N ASP A 101 10.28 -10.68 -8.34
CA ASP A 101 10.88 -10.35 -9.63
C ASP A 101 11.12 -11.63 -10.45
N ALA A 102 11.87 -11.52 -11.54
CA ALA A 102 12.13 -12.67 -12.41
C ALA A 102 12.95 -13.79 -11.74
N LEU A 103 13.67 -13.47 -10.67
CA LEU A 103 14.61 -14.40 -10.01
C LEU A 103 14.17 -14.82 -8.62
N ASP A 104 13.53 -13.92 -7.86
CA ASP A 104 13.31 -14.10 -6.43
C ASP A 104 11.91 -13.72 -5.99
N THR A 105 11.46 -14.31 -4.87
CA THR A 105 10.45 -13.69 -4.03
C THR A 105 11.13 -12.54 -3.29
N ILE A 106 10.63 -11.32 -3.47
CA ILE A 106 11.28 -10.12 -2.93
C ILE A 106 10.62 -9.63 -1.65
N CYS A 107 9.36 -9.96 -1.43
CA CYS A 107 8.67 -9.56 -0.20
C CYS A 107 7.52 -10.48 0.13
N ARG A 108 7.18 -10.52 1.41
CA ARG A 108 6.00 -11.16 1.97
C ARG A 108 5.52 -10.42 3.20
N GLY A 109 4.23 -10.38 3.39
CA GLY A 109 3.67 -9.80 4.61
C GLY A 109 2.19 -9.58 4.54
N LYS A 110 1.73 -8.62 5.33
CA LYS A 110 0.33 -8.24 5.46
C LYS A 110 0.19 -6.73 5.47
N HIS A 111 -0.95 -6.28 4.97
CA HIS A 111 -1.35 -4.88 5.02
C HIS A 111 -2.78 -4.78 5.53
N HIS A 112 -3.01 -3.85 6.43
CA HIS A 112 -4.33 -3.59 7.02
C HIS A 112 -4.83 -2.25 6.53
N ARG A 113 -6.09 -2.24 6.07
CA ARG A 113 -6.75 -1.02 5.62
C ARG A 113 -8.09 -0.89 6.32
N PHE A 114 -8.58 0.33 6.39
CA PHE A 114 -9.90 0.64 6.95
C PHE A 114 -10.73 1.39 5.92
N VAL A 115 -11.92 0.91 5.63
CA VAL A 115 -12.83 1.54 4.67
C VAL A 115 -13.48 2.75 5.32
N VAL A 116 -13.44 3.88 4.62
CA VAL A 116 -13.94 5.17 5.11
C VAL A 116 -14.92 5.80 4.13
N ASP A 117 -15.81 6.61 4.65
CA ASP A 117 -16.59 7.56 3.86
C ASP A 117 -15.69 8.78 3.56
N VAL A 118 -15.55 9.11 2.28
CA VAL A 118 -14.64 10.19 1.85
C VAL A 118 -15.05 11.53 2.42
N ASN A 119 -16.34 11.87 2.37
CA ASN A 119 -16.82 13.17 2.85
C ASN A 119 -16.68 13.31 4.36
N ALA A 120 -17.01 12.26 5.12
CA ALA A 120 -16.83 12.25 6.57
C ALA A 120 -15.33 12.38 6.93
N THR A 121 -14.45 11.73 6.19
CA THR A 121 -13.00 11.81 6.39
C THR A 121 -12.48 13.21 6.11
N LYS A 122 -12.90 13.82 5.01
CA LYS A 122 -12.53 15.21 4.69
C LYS A 122 -12.96 16.19 5.78
N GLY A 123 -14.14 15.98 6.35
CA GLY A 123 -14.63 16.78 7.49
C GLY A 123 -13.75 16.65 8.72
N ARG A 124 -13.35 15.43 9.07
CA ARG A 124 -12.43 15.18 10.19
C ARG A 124 -11.05 15.79 9.94
N LEU A 125 -10.54 15.71 8.72
CA LEU A 125 -9.25 16.31 8.35
C LEU A 125 -9.30 17.83 8.41
N ALA A 126 -10.38 18.45 7.95
CA ALA A 126 -10.57 19.88 8.06
C ALA A 126 -10.63 20.35 9.54
N ALA A 127 -11.33 19.62 10.38
CA ALA A 127 -11.39 19.89 11.82
C ALA A 127 -10.02 19.77 12.48
N LYS A 128 -9.24 18.76 12.10
CA LYS A 128 -7.87 18.59 12.59
C LYS A 128 -6.95 19.74 12.13
N ALA A 129 -7.08 20.17 10.88
CA ALA A 129 -6.30 21.28 10.34
C ALA A 129 -6.58 22.57 11.12
N GLU A 130 -7.84 22.83 11.45
CA GLU A 130 -8.25 23.99 12.25
C GLU A 130 -7.64 23.95 13.66
N LYS A 131 -7.69 22.79 14.32
CA LYS A 131 -7.04 22.58 15.62
C LYS A 131 -5.52 22.72 15.53
N ALA A 132 -4.92 22.19 14.49
CA ALA A 132 -3.47 22.28 14.29
C ALA A 132 -3.00 23.73 14.12
N ALA A 133 -3.76 24.55 13.40
CA ALA A 133 -3.47 25.97 13.24
C ALA A 133 -3.48 26.71 14.58
N LYS A 134 -4.34 26.31 15.53
CA LYS A 134 -4.44 26.89 16.87
C LYS A 134 -3.37 26.36 17.83
N ALA A 135 -2.93 25.10 17.63
CA ALA A 135 -1.99 24.45 18.55
C ALA A 135 -0.55 24.96 18.40
N ALA A 136 -0.18 25.51 17.22
CA ALA A 136 1.13 26.10 16.93
C ALA A 136 2.29 25.22 17.42
N VAL A 137 2.44 24.03 16.83
CA VAL A 137 3.61 23.19 17.11
C VAL A 137 4.84 23.88 16.55
N ALA A 138 5.73 24.34 17.43
CA ALA A 138 7.00 24.92 17.03
C ALA A 138 7.87 23.84 16.36
N ALA A 139 8.37 24.16 15.18
CA ALA A 139 9.28 23.29 14.47
C ALA A 139 10.68 23.31 15.11
#